data_71cfd3113daec430284657ef962bc5c7
#
_entry.id   71cfd3113daec430284657ef962bc5c7
#
_cell.length_a   1.000
_cell.length_b   1.000
_cell.length_c   1.000
_cell.angle_alpha   90.00
_cell.angle_beta   90.00
_cell.angle_gamma   90.00
#
_symmetry.space_group_name_H-M   'P 1'
#
loop_
_entity.id
_entity.type
_entity.pdbx_description
1 polymer ?
#
loop_
_entity_poly.entity_id
_entity_poly.type
_entity_poly.pdbx_seq_one_letter_code
_entity_poly.pdbx_strand_id
1 'polypeptide(L)'
;MLDVGDGHRVYWRRHGNADAPTVVLLHGGPGGGIFPRCAEFFDPAHWNVVMYDQRGCGRSTPTASTVANTTTCLVADLELLRLELGIDRMALYGVSWGTRLAVAYGIAHPEHCTGFLLSSIFLGRGVDIDWFLWGVRRLFPENHDRLLDAIAATTGERPTNRAQLLALAGEVFSSGEPDRKQQLANQWDDYEWRMMSVAPMPPLPTDPLELAKTRAKSLTLAILEHHFMASVLPAEGDLLEQVGRIGHLPCEIVHGRYDVICPAEQARLLAEAWPEAFLHIEPMDGHRIFAPAMAERIHEASRRLRRRIDADASRLGSAP
;
A
#
# COMPACT_ATOMS: atom_id res chain seq x y z
N MET A 1 -4.09 8.39 18.86
CA MET A 1 -5.35 8.05 18.17
C MET A 1 -6.02 9.34 17.77
N LEU A 2 -6.30 9.50 16.49
CA LEU A 2 -7.03 10.62 15.92
C LEU A 2 -8.44 10.15 15.51
N ASP A 3 -9.48 10.89 15.90
CA ASP A 3 -10.83 10.67 15.41
C ASP A 3 -10.92 11.27 13.99
N VAL A 4 -11.33 10.45 13.03
CA VAL A 4 -11.43 10.84 11.62
C VAL A 4 -12.87 10.81 11.10
N GLY A 5 -13.83 10.75 11.99
CA GLY A 5 -15.26 10.67 11.65
C GLY A 5 -15.72 9.26 11.29
N ASP A 6 -16.99 9.14 10.95
CA ASP A 6 -17.65 7.88 10.55
C ASP A 6 -17.49 6.73 11.56
N GLY A 7 -17.17 7.03 12.82
CA GLY A 7 -16.86 6.04 13.85
C GLY A 7 -15.46 5.47 13.79
N HIS A 8 -14.58 6.02 12.98
CA HIS A 8 -13.20 5.59 12.85
C HIS A 8 -12.23 6.42 13.70
N ARG A 9 -11.23 5.74 14.28
CA ARG A 9 -10.09 6.35 14.96
C ARG A 9 -8.81 5.75 14.44
N VAL A 10 -7.91 6.58 13.88
CA VAL A 10 -6.63 6.11 13.33
C VAL A 10 -5.51 6.22 14.35
N TYR A 11 -4.67 5.18 14.39
CA TYR A 11 -3.46 5.17 15.21
C TYR A 11 -2.31 5.75 14.42
N TRP A 12 -1.51 6.62 15.05
CA TRP A 12 -0.30 7.17 14.45
C TRP A 12 0.87 7.25 15.45
N ARG A 13 2.07 7.38 14.93
CA ARG A 13 3.30 7.58 15.70
C ARG A 13 4.31 8.40 14.90
N ARG A 14 5.21 9.08 15.62
CA ARG A 14 6.36 9.79 15.05
C ARG A 14 7.68 9.09 15.37
N HIS A 15 8.69 9.30 14.52
CA HIS A 15 10.06 8.87 14.70
C HIS A 15 11.00 9.89 14.06
N GLY A 16 12.20 10.10 14.65
CA GLY A 16 13.20 11.02 14.12
C GLY A 16 13.06 12.46 14.63
N ASN A 17 13.60 13.40 13.87
CA ASN A 17 13.72 14.82 14.27
C ASN A 17 12.42 15.58 13.94
N ALA A 18 11.73 16.05 14.96
CA ALA A 18 10.45 16.75 14.82
C ALA A 18 10.56 18.09 14.05
N ASP A 19 11.76 18.72 14.04
CA ASP A 19 12.02 19.99 13.35
C ASP A 19 12.46 19.81 11.89
N ALA A 20 12.71 18.57 11.47
CA ALA A 20 13.09 18.25 10.09
C ALA A 20 11.86 18.17 9.17
N PRO A 21 12.04 18.25 7.83
CA PRO A 21 10.98 17.99 6.87
C PRO A 21 10.27 16.67 7.15
N THR A 22 8.95 16.71 7.05
CA THR A 22 8.11 15.53 7.36
C THR A 22 7.99 14.61 6.15
N VAL A 23 8.09 13.30 6.42
CA VAL A 23 7.64 12.26 5.51
C VAL A 23 6.55 11.41 6.19
N VAL A 24 5.43 11.19 5.50
CA VAL A 24 4.36 10.31 5.97
C VAL A 24 4.43 8.97 5.23
N LEU A 25 4.45 7.88 5.99
CA LEU A 25 4.55 6.51 5.48
C LEU A 25 3.16 5.89 5.32
N LEU A 26 2.84 5.51 4.08
CA LEU A 26 1.58 4.91 3.66
C LEU A 26 1.82 3.42 3.39
N HIS A 27 1.30 2.57 4.30
CA HIS A 27 1.49 1.12 4.19
C HIS A 27 0.68 0.49 3.07
N GLY A 28 1.07 -0.72 2.67
CA GLY A 28 0.42 -1.56 1.68
C GLY A 28 -0.81 -2.32 2.19
N GLY A 29 -1.27 -3.23 1.39
CA GLY A 29 -2.49 -4.00 1.49
C GLY A 29 -3.46 -3.55 0.37
N PRO A 30 -4.62 -2.89 0.68
CA PRO A 30 -5.01 -2.24 1.93
C PRO A 30 -5.18 -3.20 3.12
N GLY A 31 -4.87 -2.71 4.33
CA GLY A 31 -5.07 -3.53 5.54
C GLY A 31 -3.78 -4.02 6.23
N GLY A 32 -2.60 -3.79 5.64
CA GLY A 32 -1.32 -4.26 6.18
C GLY A 32 -0.90 -3.64 7.51
N GLY A 33 -1.29 -2.38 7.75
CA GLY A 33 -0.91 -1.62 8.95
C GLY A 33 0.54 -1.13 8.93
N ILE A 34 0.93 -0.36 9.95
CA ILE A 34 2.29 0.17 10.10
C ILE A 34 3.33 -0.95 10.09
N PHE A 35 4.34 -0.76 9.25
CA PHE A 35 5.57 -1.54 9.23
C PHE A 35 6.69 -0.67 9.81
N PRO A 36 7.01 -0.77 11.13
CA PRO A 36 7.95 0.14 11.79
C PRO A 36 9.33 0.19 11.15
N ARG A 37 9.74 -0.92 10.55
CA ARG A 37 11.00 -1.04 9.83
C ARG A 37 11.10 -0.11 8.60
N CYS A 38 9.98 0.32 8.02
CA CYS A 38 10.00 1.31 6.94
C CYS A 38 10.60 2.65 7.35
N ALA A 39 10.58 2.99 8.65
CA ALA A 39 11.23 4.19 9.14
C ALA A 39 12.77 4.14 8.99
N GLU A 40 13.37 2.95 8.92
CA GLU A 40 14.81 2.77 8.72
C GLU A 40 15.29 3.32 7.37
N PHE A 41 14.42 3.45 6.37
CA PHE A 41 14.75 4.06 5.08
C PHE A 41 15.02 5.57 5.16
N PHE A 42 14.69 6.20 6.27
CA PHE A 42 14.80 7.65 6.48
C PHE A 42 15.74 7.93 7.65
N ASP A 43 16.80 8.70 7.39
CA ASP A 43 17.73 9.10 8.44
C ASP A 43 17.01 9.93 9.52
N PRO A 44 16.92 9.44 10.78
CA PRO A 44 16.17 10.10 11.84
C PRO A 44 16.75 11.47 12.25
N ALA A 45 17.98 11.79 11.88
CA ALA A 45 18.54 13.12 12.11
C ALA A 45 17.99 14.16 11.10
N HIS A 46 17.57 13.70 9.92
CA HIS A 46 17.20 14.54 8.80
C HIS A 46 15.71 14.49 8.43
N TRP A 47 14.94 13.57 9.03
CA TRP A 47 13.53 13.41 8.74
C TRP A 47 12.67 13.35 10.00
N ASN A 48 11.50 13.99 9.93
CA ASN A 48 10.38 13.73 10.82
C ASN A 48 9.50 12.66 10.17
N VAL A 49 9.59 11.43 10.64
CA VAL A 49 8.86 10.29 10.06
C VAL A 49 7.54 10.09 10.78
N VAL A 50 6.43 10.25 10.08
CA VAL A 50 5.08 9.96 10.56
C VAL A 50 4.58 8.66 9.96
N MET A 51 4.09 7.77 10.78
CA MET A 51 3.46 6.50 10.38
C MET A 51 2.07 6.44 10.97
N TYR A 52 1.09 5.97 10.21
CA TYR A 52 -0.25 5.72 10.74
C TYR A 52 -0.85 4.43 10.17
N ASP A 53 -1.68 3.78 10.97
CA ASP A 53 -2.52 2.68 10.52
C ASP A 53 -3.77 3.28 9.87
N GLN A 54 -4.02 2.97 8.58
CA GLN A 54 -5.20 3.45 7.85
C GLN A 54 -6.48 2.91 8.48
N ARG A 55 -7.67 3.39 8.06
CA ARG A 55 -8.97 2.88 8.55
C ARG A 55 -9.03 1.36 8.48
N GLY A 56 -9.54 0.75 9.53
CA GLY A 56 -9.78 -0.68 9.57
C GLY A 56 -8.57 -1.55 9.86
N CYS A 57 -7.34 -1.03 9.92
CA CYS A 57 -6.14 -1.84 10.02
C CYS A 57 -5.26 -1.52 11.23
N GLY A 58 -4.38 -2.47 11.56
CA GLY A 58 -3.41 -2.34 12.63
C GLY A 58 -4.04 -2.07 13.98
N ARG A 59 -3.75 -0.90 14.57
CA ARG A 59 -4.28 -0.41 15.85
C ARG A 59 -5.42 0.59 15.68
N SER A 60 -5.76 0.92 14.42
CA SER A 60 -6.92 1.75 14.11
C SER A 60 -8.22 0.99 14.36
N THR A 61 -9.27 1.71 14.73
CA THR A 61 -10.56 1.11 15.08
C THR A 61 -11.70 1.74 14.30
N PRO A 62 -12.75 0.95 13.98
CA PRO A 62 -12.96 -0.48 14.20
C PRO A 62 -12.08 -1.34 13.28
N THR A 63 -11.61 -2.50 13.77
CA THR A 63 -10.76 -3.41 13.00
C THR A 63 -11.53 -4.06 11.85
N ALA A 64 -10.90 -4.22 10.69
CA ALA A 64 -11.46 -4.80 9.46
C ALA A 64 -12.77 -4.14 8.99
N SER A 65 -13.01 -2.90 9.39
CA SER A 65 -14.22 -2.17 8.98
C SER A 65 -14.13 -1.69 7.53
N THR A 66 -15.17 -2.01 6.76
CA THR A 66 -15.37 -1.55 5.39
C THR A 66 -16.33 -0.35 5.30
N VAL A 67 -16.94 0.05 6.42
CA VAL A 67 -17.88 1.18 6.49
C VAL A 67 -17.11 2.47 6.26
N ALA A 68 -17.61 3.31 5.34
CA ALA A 68 -16.97 4.57 4.96
C ALA A 68 -15.44 4.43 4.74
N ASN A 69 -15.00 3.31 4.13
CA ASN A 69 -13.60 3.02 3.88
C ASN A 69 -13.34 2.99 2.36
N THR A 70 -13.12 4.18 1.81
CA THR A 70 -12.84 4.44 0.39
C THR A 70 -11.55 5.23 0.25
N THR A 71 -10.97 5.31 -0.95
CA THR A 71 -9.76 6.12 -1.18
C THR A 71 -10.01 7.59 -0.81
N THR A 72 -11.19 8.13 -1.10
CA THR A 72 -11.57 9.50 -0.72
C THR A 72 -11.56 9.69 0.80
N CYS A 73 -12.10 8.74 1.56
CA CYS A 73 -12.08 8.80 3.03
C CYS A 73 -10.63 8.72 3.56
N LEU A 74 -9.79 7.85 2.98
CA LEU A 74 -8.38 7.73 3.39
C LEU A 74 -7.55 8.98 3.06
N VAL A 75 -7.86 9.67 1.95
CA VAL A 75 -7.26 10.98 1.61
C VAL A 75 -7.67 12.02 2.65
N ALA A 76 -8.96 12.06 3.03
CA ALA A 76 -9.45 12.96 4.07
C ALA A 76 -8.83 12.67 5.44
N ASP A 77 -8.64 11.41 5.81
CA ASP A 77 -7.96 11.01 7.05
C ASP A 77 -6.51 11.51 7.09
N LEU A 78 -5.81 11.40 5.96
CA LEU A 78 -4.42 11.86 5.87
C LEU A 78 -4.34 13.39 5.99
N GLU A 79 -5.31 14.11 5.43
CA GLU A 79 -5.40 15.56 5.57
C GLU A 79 -5.72 15.96 7.03
N LEU A 80 -6.65 15.29 7.69
CA LEU A 80 -6.92 15.48 9.12
C LEU A 80 -5.67 15.19 9.98
N LEU A 81 -4.92 14.13 9.66
CA LEU A 81 -3.67 13.82 10.36
C LEU A 81 -2.60 14.92 10.14
N ARG A 82 -2.48 15.44 8.93
CA ARG A 82 -1.58 16.55 8.63
C ARG A 82 -1.91 17.78 9.48
N LEU A 83 -3.21 18.15 9.53
CA LEU A 83 -3.69 19.29 10.31
C LEU A 83 -3.49 19.09 11.81
N GLU A 84 -3.85 17.93 12.35
CA GLU A 84 -3.65 17.56 13.77
C GLU A 84 -2.19 17.68 14.20
N LEU A 85 -1.26 17.35 13.29
CA LEU A 85 0.17 17.39 13.57
C LEU A 85 0.81 18.76 13.30
N GLY A 86 0.06 19.74 12.80
CA GLY A 86 0.56 21.06 12.45
C GLY A 86 1.57 21.05 11.30
N ILE A 87 1.46 20.09 10.39
CA ILE A 87 2.35 19.94 9.25
C ILE A 87 1.84 20.80 8.09
N ASP A 88 2.63 21.75 7.63
CA ASP A 88 2.29 22.59 6.48
C ASP A 88 2.38 21.78 5.17
N ARG A 89 3.57 21.20 4.91
CA ARG A 89 3.84 20.39 3.73
C ARG A 89 4.61 19.12 4.12
N MET A 90 4.42 18.04 3.38
CA MET A 90 5.04 16.75 3.66
C MET A 90 5.45 15.99 2.39
N ALA A 91 6.49 15.18 2.51
CA ALA A 91 6.77 14.13 1.54
C ALA A 91 5.92 12.90 1.86
N LEU A 92 5.62 12.09 0.83
CA LEU A 92 4.86 10.84 0.99
C LEU A 92 5.72 9.65 0.59
N TYR A 93 5.80 8.65 1.45
CA TYR A 93 6.37 7.34 1.12
C TYR A 93 5.26 6.31 1.03
N GLY A 94 4.97 5.84 -0.17
CA GLY A 94 3.98 4.79 -0.43
C GLY A 94 4.61 3.46 -0.79
N VAL A 95 4.04 2.36 -0.30
CA VAL A 95 4.43 0.99 -0.65
C VAL A 95 3.20 0.22 -1.13
N SER A 96 3.29 -0.43 -2.31
CA SER A 96 2.18 -1.23 -2.86
C SER A 96 0.87 -0.39 -2.92
N TRP A 97 -0.23 -0.84 -2.32
CA TRP A 97 -1.45 -0.03 -2.14
C TRP A 97 -1.16 1.41 -1.68
N GLY A 98 -0.20 1.60 -0.76
CA GLY A 98 0.18 2.93 -0.26
C GLY A 98 0.68 3.87 -1.36
N THR A 99 1.15 3.36 -2.51
CA THR A 99 1.54 4.19 -3.65
C THR A 99 0.33 4.82 -4.32
N ARG A 100 -0.77 4.06 -4.49
CA ARG A 100 -2.03 4.60 -5.00
C ARG A 100 -2.58 5.69 -4.07
N LEU A 101 -2.57 5.43 -2.75
CA LEU A 101 -3.03 6.41 -1.77
C LEU A 101 -2.16 7.68 -1.78
N ALA A 102 -0.82 7.55 -1.90
CA ALA A 102 0.09 8.69 -2.03
C ALA A 102 -0.24 9.55 -3.25
N VAL A 103 -0.44 8.92 -4.41
CA VAL A 103 -0.80 9.60 -5.67
C VAL A 103 -2.17 10.27 -5.53
N ALA A 104 -3.17 9.57 -4.98
CA ALA A 104 -4.51 10.12 -4.77
C ALA A 104 -4.49 11.35 -3.84
N TYR A 105 -3.74 11.29 -2.75
CA TYR A 105 -3.57 12.45 -1.86
C TYR A 105 -2.87 13.61 -2.56
N GLY A 106 -1.78 13.34 -3.27
CA GLY A 106 -1.06 14.37 -4.03
C GLY A 106 -1.93 15.08 -5.06
N ILE A 107 -2.77 14.33 -5.79
CA ILE A 107 -3.73 14.89 -6.75
C ILE A 107 -4.77 15.77 -6.05
N ALA A 108 -5.24 15.39 -4.87
CA ALA A 108 -6.22 16.14 -4.11
C ALA A 108 -5.63 17.39 -3.43
N HIS A 109 -4.38 17.30 -2.95
CA HIS A 109 -3.71 18.33 -2.13
C HIS A 109 -2.27 18.59 -2.60
N PRO A 110 -2.03 18.98 -3.88
CA PRO A 110 -0.68 19.17 -4.42
C PRO A 110 0.11 20.24 -3.67
N GLU A 111 -0.56 21.26 -3.14
CA GLU A 111 0.03 22.36 -2.35
C GLU A 111 0.63 21.89 -1.01
N HIS A 112 0.16 20.78 -0.46
CA HIS A 112 0.65 20.19 0.78
C HIS A 112 1.71 19.10 0.58
N CYS A 113 2.12 18.86 -0.67
CA CYS A 113 3.16 17.88 -1.00
C CYS A 113 4.51 18.55 -1.28
N THR A 114 5.60 17.96 -0.76
CA THR A 114 6.97 18.35 -1.10
C THR A 114 7.66 17.36 -2.03
N GLY A 115 7.15 16.14 -2.16
CA GLY A 115 7.69 15.11 -3.04
C GLY A 115 7.25 13.71 -2.64
N PHE A 116 7.66 12.72 -3.45
CA PHE A 116 7.20 11.35 -3.33
C PHE A 116 8.35 10.35 -3.41
N LEU A 117 8.30 9.32 -2.56
CA LEU A 117 9.07 8.10 -2.69
C LEU A 117 8.06 6.95 -2.79
N LEU A 118 8.07 6.21 -3.88
CA LEU A 118 7.08 5.19 -4.18
C LEU A 118 7.77 3.85 -4.47
N SER A 119 7.37 2.79 -3.78
CA SER A 119 7.96 1.46 -3.95
C SER A 119 6.89 0.42 -4.29
N SER A 120 7.21 -0.51 -5.20
CA SER A 120 6.31 -1.61 -5.59
C SER A 120 4.95 -1.08 -6.01
N ILE A 121 4.95 -0.31 -7.09
CA ILE A 121 3.83 0.51 -7.55
C ILE A 121 2.57 -0.32 -7.80
N PHE A 122 1.47 0.10 -7.18
CA PHE A 122 0.11 -0.38 -7.44
C PHE A 122 -0.78 0.77 -7.91
N LEU A 123 -1.28 0.69 -9.14
CA LEU A 123 -2.17 1.71 -9.71
C LEU A 123 -3.65 1.42 -9.43
N GLY A 124 -4.00 0.14 -9.22
CA GLY A 124 -5.35 -0.29 -8.87
C GLY A 124 -6.37 -0.18 -10.01
N ARG A 125 -5.90 -0.25 -11.25
CA ARG A 125 -6.77 -0.29 -12.44
C ARG A 125 -7.45 -1.66 -12.55
N GLY A 126 -8.52 -1.73 -13.31
CA GLY A 126 -9.21 -3.01 -13.55
C GLY A 126 -8.28 -4.11 -14.07
N VAL A 127 -7.33 -3.76 -14.95
CA VAL A 127 -6.32 -4.69 -15.49
C VAL A 127 -5.31 -5.16 -14.43
N ASP A 128 -4.99 -4.33 -13.45
CA ASP A 128 -4.08 -4.68 -12.36
C ASP A 128 -4.74 -5.67 -11.39
N ILE A 129 -6.03 -5.45 -11.10
CA ILE A 129 -6.86 -6.37 -10.30
C ILE A 129 -7.08 -7.70 -11.06
N ASP A 130 -7.34 -7.64 -12.37
CA ASP A 130 -7.44 -8.83 -13.23
C ASP A 130 -6.14 -9.63 -13.22
N TRP A 131 -5.00 -8.96 -13.29
CA TRP A 131 -3.70 -9.62 -13.21
C TRP A 131 -3.53 -10.33 -11.85
N PHE A 132 -3.67 -9.60 -10.75
CA PHE A 132 -3.43 -10.12 -9.41
C PHE A 132 -4.35 -11.31 -9.07
N LEU A 133 -5.66 -11.18 -9.31
CA LEU A 133 -6.62 -12.21 -8.92
C LEU A 133 -6.80 -13.35 -9.95
N TRP A 134 -6.39 -13.13 -11.21
CA TRP A 134 -6.63 -14.12 -12.26
C TRP A 134 -5.47 -14.33 -13.23
N GLY A 135 -4.82 -13.28 -13.70
CA GLY A 135 -3.76 -13.36 -14.71
C GLY A 135 -2.53 -14.11 -14.23
N VAL A 136 -2.11 -13.87 -12.98
CA VAL A 136 -0.90 -14.41 -12.36
C VAL A 136 -0.89 -15.94 -12.24
N ARG A 137 -2.05 -16.62 -12.35
CA ARG A 137 -2.14 -18.09 -12.40
C ARG A 137 -1.30 -18.73 -13.51
N ARG A 138 -0.93 -17.94 -14.53
CA ARG A 138 -0.04 -18.42 -15.61
C ARG A 138 1.39 -18.63 -15.11
N LEU A 139 1.77 -17.96 -14.04
CA LEU A 139 3.09 -18.09 -13.41
C LEU A 139 3.02 -18.95 -12.14
N PHE A 140 1.90 -18.91 -11.41
CA PHE A 140 1.69 -19.58 -10.13
C PHE A 140 0.38 -20.38 -10.12
N PRO A 141 0.23 -21.41 -11.00
CA PRO A 141 -1.03 -22.15 -11.12
C PRO A 141 -1.41 -22.87 -9.83
N GLU A 142 -0.46 -23.51 -9.14
CA GLU A 142 -0.72 -24.24 -7.90
C GLU A 142 -1.16 -23.31 -6.76
N ASN A 143 -0.62 -22.11 -6.73
CA ASN A 143 -0.94 -21.11 -5.71
C ASN A 143 -2.37 -20.56 -5.93
N HIS A 144 -2.72 -20.31 -7.19
CA HIS A 144 -4.05 -19.87 -7.57
C HIS A 144 -5.09 -20.97 -7.33
N ASP A 145 -4.79 -22.24 -7.67
CA ASP A 145 -5.68 -23.37 -7.41
C ASP A 145 -5.98 -23.53 -5.92
N ARG A 146 -5.00 -23.36 -5.02
CA ARG A 146 -5.24 -23.37 -3.56
C ARG A 146 -6.23 -22.31 -3.11
N LEU A 147 -6.14 -21.08 -3.68
CA LEU A 147 -7.12 -20.03 -3.37
C LEU A 147 -8.53 -20.42 -3.85
N LEU A 148 -8.66 -20.92 -5.08
CA LEU A 148 -9.93 -21.35 -5.62
C LEU A 148 -10.54 -22.53 -4.83
N ASP A 149 -9.70 -23.49 -4.41
CA ASP A 149 -10.12 -24.65 -3.62
C ASP A 149 -10.56 -24.22 -2.20
N ALA A 150 -9.91 -23.22 -1.61
CA ALA A 150 -10.32 -22.67 -0.31
C ALA A 150 -11.68 -21.96 -0.41
N ILE A 151 -11.93 -21.22 -1.49
CA ILE A 151 -13.26 -20.63 -1.75
C ILE A 151 -14.28 -21.75 -1.94
N ALA A 152 -13.99 -22.78 -2.74
CA ALA A 152 -14.89 -23.91 -2.96
C ALA A 152 -15.21 -24.65 -1.65
N ALA A 153 -14.23 -24.85 -0.80
CA ALA A 153 -14.42 -25.50 0.51
C ALA A 153 -15.31 -24.69 1.46
N THR A 154 -15.31 -23.35 1.32
CA THR A 154 -16.12 -22.47 2.17
C THR A 154 -17.50 -22.16 1.60
N THR A 155 -17.68 -22.17 0.27
CA THR A 155 -18.94 -21.78 -0.39
C THR A 155 -19.68 -22.95 -1.05
N GLY A 156 -18.98 -24.04 -1.33
CA GLY A 156 -19.50 -25.16 -2.14
C GLY A 156 -19.32 -24.95 -3.65
N GLU A 157 -18.82 -23.81 -4.11
CA GLU A 157 -18.64 -23.47 -5.51
C GLU A 157 -17.21 -23.01 -5.82
N ARG A 158 -16.58 -23.58 -6.85
CA ARG A 158 -15.24 -23.20 -7.30
C ARG A 158 -15.34 -22.10 -8.35
N PRO A 159 -14.71 -20.92 -8.12
CA PRO A 159 -14.76 -19.83 -9.08
C PRO A 159 -14.15 -20.18 -10.43
N THR A 160 -14.74 -19.70 -11.53
CA THR A 160 -14.27 -19.90 -12.90
C THR A 160 -13.73 -18.64 -13.55
N ASN A 161 -13.86 -17.48 -12.89
CA ASN A 161 -13.35 -16.17 -13.31
C ASN A 161 -13.22 -15.23 -12.11
N ARG A 162 -12.57 -14.06 -12.33
CA ARG A 162 -12.36 -13.06 -11.28
C ARG A 162 -13.67 -12.58 -10.64
N ALA A 163 -14.70 -12.34 -11.43
CA ALA A 163 -15.97 -11.83 -10.90
C ALA A 163 -16.62 -12.81 -9.92
N GLN A 164 -16.63 -14.11 -10.27
CA GLN A 164 -17.07 -15.16 -9.36
C GLN A 164 -16.17 -15.28 -8.12
N LEU A 165 -14.84 -15.19 -8.28
CA LEU A 165 -13.91 -15.21 -7.15
C LEU A 165 -14.26 -14.12 -6.14
N LEU A 166 -14.41 -12.87 -6.60
CA LEU A 166 -14.78 -11.76 -5.73
C LEU A 166 -16.18 -11.92 -5.12
N ALA A 167 -17.17 -12.39 -5.90
CA ALA A 167 -18.52 -12.59 -5.40
C ALA A 167 -18.57 -13.64 -4.27
N LEU A 168 -18.01 -14.82 -4.51
CA LEU A 168 -18.00 -15.92 -3.54
C LEU A 168 -17.15 -15.59 -2.29
N ALA A 169 -15.99 -14.95 -2.46
CA ALA A 169 -15.19 -14.46 -1.33
C ALA A 169 -15.98 -13.42 -0.51
N GLY A 170 -16.72 -12.52 -1.19
CA GLY A 170 -17.58 -11.53 -0.56
C GLY A 170 -18.69 -12.13 0.29
N GLU A 171 -19.31 -13.23 -0.15
CA GLU A 171 -20.29 -13.97 0.64
C GLU A 171 -19.68 -14.48 1.95
N VAL A 172 -18.46 -15.04 1.88
CA VAL A 172 -17.74 -15.52 3.07
C VAL A 172 -17.40 -14.35 4.02
N PHE A 173 -16.80 -13.28 3.50
CA PHE A 173 -16.38 -12.13 4.32
C PHE A 173 -17.55 -11.35 4.92
N SER A 174 -18.74 -11.41 4.30
CA SER A 174 -19.98 -10.83 4.82
C SER A 174 -20.74 -11.76 5.77
N SER A 175 -20.42 -13.07 5.77
CA SER A 175 -21.10 -14.06 6.61
C SER A 175 -20.92 -13.77 8.11
N GLY A 176 -21.79 -14.33 8.96
CA GLY A 176 -21.65 -14.26 10.41
C GLY A 176 -20.70 -15.31 11.01
N GLU A 177 -19.96 -16.09 10.19
CA GLU A 177 -19.18 -17.25 10.61
C GLU A 177 -17.67 -16.94 10.71
N PRO A 178 -17.14 -16.66 11.92
CA PRO A 178 -15.75 -16.21 12.10
C PRO A 178 -14.71 -17.21 11.57
N ASP A 179 -14.92 -18.52 11.78
CA ASP A 179 -13.97 -19.56 11.39
C ASP A 179 -13.82 -19.64 9.86
N ARG A 180 -14.94 -19.54 9.13
CA ARG A 180 -14.94 -19.54 7.65
C ARG A 180 -14.22 -18.30 7.10
N LYS A 181 -14.49 -17.13 7.69
CA LYS A 181 -13.76 -15.89 7.33
C LYS A 181 -12.28 -16.04 7.54
N GLN A 182 -11.89 -16.54 8.71
CA GLN A 182 -10.47 -16.72 9.05
C GLN A 182 -9.79 -17.74 8.15
N GLN A 183 -10.47 -18.84 7.82
CA GLN A 183 -9.94 -19.85 6.92
C GLN A 183 -9.66 -19.26 5.52
N LEU A 184 -10.62 -18.56 4.93
CA LEU A 184 -10.43 -17.93 3.63
C LEU A 184 -9.37 -16.83 3.67
N ALA A 185 -9.38 -16.00 4.72
CA ALA A 185 -8.40 -14.94 4.90
C ALA A 185 -6.96 -15.45 5.01
N ASN A 186 -6.77 -16.58 5.71
CA ASN A 186 -5.46 -17.22 5.79
C ASN A 186 -4.96 -17.68 4.42
N GLN A 187 -5.85 -18.21 3.58
CA GLN A 187 -5.49 -18.68 2.25
C GLN A 187 -5.28 -17.51 1.28
N TRP A 188 -6.02 -16.41 1.45
CA TRP A 188 -5.84 -15.18 0.70
C TRP A 188 -4.47 -14.53 0.98
N ASP A 189 -4.11 -14.39 2.25
CA ASP A 189 -2.79 -13.87 2.66
C ASP A 189 -1.64 -14.81 2.22
N ASP A 190 -1.81 -16.15 2.33
CA ASP A 190 -0.83 -17.13 1.85
C ASP A 190 -0.65 -17.07 0.33
N TYR A 191 -1.73 -16.77 -0.41
CA TYR A 191 -1.69 -16.56 -1.86
C TYR A 191 -0.79 -15.39 -2.23
N GLU A 192 -0.95 -14.23 -1.63
CA GLU A 192 -0.11 -13.06 -1.86
C GLU A 192 1.33 -13.30 -1.36
N TRP A 193 1.47 -13.81 -0.13
CA TRP A 193 2.76 -14.05 0.51
C TRP A 193 3.71 -14.88 -0.34
N ARG A 194 3.22 -15.92 -1.01
CA ARG A 194 4.04 -16.79 -1.86
C ARG A 194 4.54 -16.10 -3.13
N MET A 195 3.94 -15.01 -3.53
CA MET A 195 4.30 -14.26 -4.74
C MET A 195 5.16 -13.02 -4.46
N MET A 196 5.38 -12.67 -3.19
CA MET A 196 6.09 -11.43 -2.84
C MET A 196 7.58 -11.42 -3.22
N SER A 197 8.21 -12.57 -3.42
CA SER A 197 9.66 -12.66 -3.62
C SER A 197 10.03 -13.68 -4.70
N VAL A 198 11.11 -13.40 -5.41
CA VAL A 198 11.75 -14.35 -6.34
C VAL A 198 12.29 -15.57 -5.57
N ALA A 199 12.84 -15.35 -4.38
CA ALA A 199 13.25 -16.45 -3.49
C ALA A 199 12.04 -16.93 -2.65
N PRO A 200 12.02 -18.21 -2.24
CA PRO A 200 10.96 -18.71 -1.37
C PRO A 200 10.80 -17.88 -0.10
N MET A 201 9.57 -17.58 0.25
CA MET A 201 9.26 -16.86 1.48
C MET A 201 9.45 -17.77 2.70
N PRO A 202 9.85 -17.22 3.86
CA PRO A 202 9.98 -18.01 5.08
C PRO A 202 8.64 -18.63 5.48
N PRO A 203 8.66 -19.81 6.14
CA PRO A 203 7.43 -20.43 6.64
C PRO A 203 6.75 -19.57 7.70
N LEU A 204 5.46 -19.83 7.91
CA LEU A 204 4.71 -19.20 8.99
C LEU A 204 5.36 -19.49 10.36
N PRO A 205 5.20 -18.58 11.35
CA PRO A 205 5.66 -18.80 12.70
C PRO A 205 5.08 -20.08 13.29
N THR A 206 5.89 -20.84 14.02
CA THR A 206 5.44 -22.03 14.76
C THR A 206 5.03 -21.70 16.20
N ASP A 207 5.45 -20.56 16.73
CA ASP A 207 4.98 -20.07 18.03
C ASP A 207 3.50 -19.73 17.97
N PRO A 208 2.65 -20.26 18.88
CA PRO A 208 1.20 -20.07 18.81
C PRO A 208 0.78 -18.60 18.94
N LEU A 209 1.48 -17.78 19.72
CA LEU A 209 1.15 -16.36 19.90
C LEU A 209 1.48 -15.55 18.66
N GLU A 210 2.64 -15.78 18.05
CA GLU A 210 3.03 -15.12 16.81
C GLU A 210 2.16 -15.58 15.63
N LEU A 211 1.79 -16.87 15.60
CA LEU A 211 0.86 -17.38 14.62
C LEU A 211 -0.52 -16.72 14.75
N ALA A 212 -1.04 -16.58 15.98
CA ALA A 212 -2.32 -15.90 16.22
C ALA A 212 -2.29 -14.43 15.77
N LYS A 213 -1.19 -13.71 16.03
CA LYS A 213 -1.01 -12.33 15.54
C LYS A 213 -0.97 -12.26 14.03
N THR A 214 -0.27 -13.18 13.38
CA THR A 214 -0.23 -13.29 11.91
C THR A 214 -1.63 -13.53 11.35
N ARG A 215 -2.39 -14.47 11.92
CA ARG A 215 -3.76 -14.79 11.50
C ARG A 215 -4.73 -13.63 11.66
N ALA A 216 -4.62 -12.86 12.76
CA ALA A 216 -5.43 -11.66 12.94
C ALA A 216 -5.14 -10.58 11.86
N LYS A 217 -3.88 -10.44 11.44
CA LYS A 217 -3.51 -9.56 10.32
C LYS A 217 -4.05 -10.06 9.00
N SER A 218 -3.96 -11.36 8.73
CA SER A 218 -4.50 -11.99 7.51
C SER A 218 -5.99 -11.69 7.32
N LEU A 219 -6.77 -11.74 8.41
CA LEU A 219 -8.20 -11.44 8.37
C LEU A 219 -8.46 -9.98 7.94
N THR A 220 -7.76 -9.05 8.55
CA THR A 220 -7.88 -7.62 8.22
C THR A 220 -7.46 -7.33 6.79
N LEU A 221 -6.32 -7.87 6.35
CA LEU A 221 -5.80 -7.73 5.01
C LEU A 221 -6.81 -8.22 3.97
N ALA A 222 -7.23 -9.48 4.07
CA ALA A 222 -8.12 -10.11 3.09
C ALA A 222 -9.48 -9.40 2.98
N ILE A 223 -10.09 -9.00 4.09
CA ILE A 223 -11.37 -8.26 4.08
C ILE A 223 -11.21 -6.91 3.38
N LEU A 224 -10.16 -6.15 3.69
CA LEU A 224 -9.98 -4.82 3.13
C LEU A 224 -9.52 -4.89 1.66
N GLU A 225 -8.62 -5.78 1.30
CA GLU A 225 -8.25 -6.00 -0.11
C GLU A 225 -9.45 -6.39 -0.95
N HIS A 226 -10.24 -7.37 -0.49
CA HIS A 226 -11.47 -7.74 -1.15
C HIS A 226 -12.41 -6.54 -1.32
N HIS A 227 -12.67 -5.78 -0.25
CA HIS A 227 -13.53 -4.60 -0.29
C HIS A 227 -13.07 -3.58 -1.34
N PHE A 228 -11.79 -3.24 -1.35
CA PHE A 228 -11.26 -2.28 -2.31
C PHE A 228 -11.29 -2.83 -3.75
N MET A 229 -10.90 -4.07 -3.97
CA MET A 229 -10.87 -4.67 -5.31
C MET A 229 -12.25 -4.96 -5.89
N ALA A 230 -13.22 -5.32 -5.05
CA ALA A 230 -14.58 -5.63 -5.48
C ALA A 230 -15.46 -4.40 -5.70
N SER A 231 -15.28 -3.34 -4.90
CA SER A 231 -16.25 -2.24 -4.80
C SER A 231 -15.66 -0.86 -4.98
N VAL A 232 -14.52 -0.55 -4.36
CA VAL A 232 -14.00 0.83 -4.31
C VAL A 232 -13.24 1.18 -5.60
N LEU A 233 -12.21 0.41 -5.92
CA LEU A 233 -11.34 0.70 -7.07
C LEU A 233 -12.07 0.72 -8.43
N PRO A 234 -13.01 -0.19 -8.71
CA PRO A 234 -13.76 -0.15 -9.97
C PRO A 234 -14.56 1.14 -10.18
N ALA A 235 -14.93 1.84 -9.10
CA ALA A 235 -15.73 3.06 -9.16
C ALA A 235 -14.89 4.35 -9.23
N GLU A 236 -13.58 4.30 -8.93
CA GLU A 236 -12.74 5.51 -8.75
C GLU A 236 -12.01 5.98 -10.02
N GLY A 237 -11.95 5.18 -11.07
CA GLY A 237 -11.25 5.52 -12.31
C GLY A 237 -9.71 5.43 -12.22
N ASP A 238 -9.04 5.87 -13.29
CA ASP A 238 -7.58 5.80 -13.44
C ASP A 238 -6.91 7.08 -12.93
N LEU A 239 -6.04 6.93 -11.93
CA LEU A 239 -5.27 8.07 -11.40
C LEU A 239 -4.21 8.60 -12.38
N LEU A 240 -3.75 7.78 -13.34
CA LEU A 240 -2.75 8.21 -14.32
C LEU A 240 -3.18 9.44 -15.12
N GLU A 241 -4.48 9.57 -15.41
CA GLU A 241 -5.03 10.71 -16.15
C GLU A 241 -4.86 12.04 -15.40
N GLN A 242 -4.67 11.99 -14.07
CA GLN A 242 -4.59 13.16 -13.21
C GLN A 242 -3.18 13.43 -12.64
N VAL A 243 -2.21 12.54 -12.89
CA VAL A 243 -0.83 12.66 -12.39
C VAL A 243 -0.17 13.97 -12.81
N GLY A 244 -0.56 14.55 -13.95
CA GLY A 244 -0.09 15.87 -14.40
C GLY A 244 -0.26 16.99 -13.37
N ARG A 245 -1.22 16.89 -12.42
CA ARG A 245 -1.41 17.87 -11.34
C ARG A 245 -0.26 17.94 -10.36
N ILE A 246 0.46 16.82 -10.20
CA ILE A 246 1.62 16.67 -9.31
C ILE A 246 2.93 16.45 -10.08
N GLY A 247 2.87 16.48 -11.42
CA GLY A 247 4.00 16.20 -12.29
C GLY A 247 5.23 17.11 -12.10
N HIS A 248 5.05 18.27 -11.48
CA HIS A 248 6.10 19.23 -11.15
C HIS A 248 6.81 18.92 -9.80
N LEU A 249 6.28 18.01 -8.99
CA LEU A 249 6.86 17.63 -7.70
C LEU A 249 7.89 16.50 -7.89
N PRO A 250 9.01 16.49 -7.13
CA PRO A 250 9.99 15.43 -7.20
C PRO A 250 9.39 14.08 -6.80
N CYS A 251 9.62 13.06 -7.62
CA CYS A 251 9.16 11.69 -7.38
C CYS A 251 10.33 10.71 -7.60
N GLU A 252 10.54 9.82 -6.63
CA GLU A 252 11.48 8.71 -6.69
C GLU A 252 10.69 7.42 -6.70
N ILE A 253 10.87 6.59 -7.73
CA ILE A 253 10.19 5.30 -7.89
C ILE A 253 11.22 4.18 -7.83
N VAL A 254 11.01 3.21 -6.93
CA VAL A 254 11.83 1.99 -6.81
C VAL A 254 10.93 0.77 -6.95
N HIS A 255 11.24 -0.11 -7.93
CA HIS A 255 10.38 -1.24 -8.24
C HIS A 255 11.19 -2.48 -8.63
N GLY A 256 10.76 -3.67 -8.19
CA GLY A 256 11.42 -4.93 -8.56
C GLY A 256 11.04 -5.40 -9.96
N ARG A 257 12.01 -5.85 -10.77
CA ARG A 257 11.76 -6.37 -12.14
C ARG A 257 10.80 -7.54 -12.14
N TYR A 258 10.91 -8.42 -11.15
CA TYR A 258 10.12 -9.65 -11.01
C TYR A 258 8.99 -9.50 -9.99
N ASP A 259 8.51 -8.28 -9.80
CA ASP A 259 7.29 -8.05 -9.04
C ASP A 259 6.10 -8.62 -9.82
N VAL A 260 5.59 -9.77 -9.35
CA VAL A 260 4.48 -10.48 -9.98
C VAL A 260 3.13 -10.12 -9.36
N ILE A 261 3.13 -9.45 -8.20
CA ILE A 261 1.93 -8.89 -7.58
C ILE A 261 1.53 -7.61 -8.33
N CYS A 262 2.48 -6.68 -8.43
CA CYS A 262 2.34 -5.43 -9.17
C CYS A 262 3.36 -5.42 -10.31
N PRO A 263 3.03 -5.85 -11.53
CA PRO A 263 3.98 -5.88 -12.63
C PRO A 263 4.70 -4.55 -12.87
N ALA A 264 6.00 -4.61 -13.17
CA ALA A 264 6.86 -3.43 -13.37
C ALA A 264 6.36 -2.45 -14.46
N GLU A 265 5.41 -2.88 -15.29
CA GLU A 265 4.69 -2.02 -16.22
C GLU A 265 3.97 -0.87 -15.50
N GLN A 266 3.39 -1.13 -14.32
CA GLN A 266 2.71 -0.09 -13.53
C GLN A 266 3.67 1.04 -13.14
N ALA A 267 4.89 0.68 -12.71
CA ALA A 267 5.92 1.66 -12.36
C ALA A 267 6.38 2.47 -13.59
N ARG A 268 6.50 1.81 -14.76
CA ARG A 268 6.85 2.47 -16.02
C ARG A 268 5.78 3.46 -16.44
N LEU A 269 4.51 3.06 -16.42
CA LEU A 269 3.38 3.93 -16.78
C LEU A 269 3.29 5.15 -15.86
N LEU A 270 3.47 4.96 -14.56
CA LEU A 270 3.48 6.07 -13.62
C LEU A 270 4.64 7.05 -13.90
N ALA A 271 5.84 6.52 -14.15
CA ALA A 271 7.01 7.34 -14.47
C ALA A 271 6.86 8.10 -15.78
N GLU A 272 6.25 7.50 -16.80
CA GLU A 272 5.97 8.16 -18.08
C GLU A 272 4.95 9.30 -17.94
N ALA A 273 3.98 9.16 -17.03
CA ALA A 273 2.97 10.19 -16.76
C ALA A 273 3.49 11.31 -15.81
N TRP A 274 4.68 11.14 -15.20
CA TRP A 274 5.20 12.05 -14.18
C TRP A 274 6.56 12.63 -14.58
N PRO A 275 6.63 13.85 -15.18
CA PRO A 275 7.87 14.43 -15.71
C PRO A 275 9.05 14.49 -14.76
N GLU A 276 8.80 14.76 -13.46
CA GLU A 276 9.82 14.85 -12.41
C GLU A 276 10.09 13.50 -11.71
N ALA A 277 9.57 12.39 -12.24
CA ALA A 277 9.84 11.08 -11.68
C ALA A 277 11.20 10.52 -12.12
N PHE A 278 11.91 9.93 -11.16
CA PHE A 278 13.09 9.09 -11.41
C PHE A 278 12.74 7.63 -11.11
N LEU A 279 12.74 6.80 -12.13
CA LEU A 279 12.42 5.36 -12.02
C LEU A 279 13.69 4.52 -11.91
N HIS A 280 13.79 3.73 -10.85
CA HIS A 280 14.74 2.64 -10.72
C HIS A 280 14.01 1.29 -10.71
N ILE A 281 14.37 0.40 -11.64
CA ILE A 281 13.93 -0.99 -11.65
C ILE A 281 15.06 -1.87 -11.14
N GLU A 282 14.88 -2.47 -9.94
CA GLU A 282 15.84 -3.41 -9.40
C GLU A 282 15.79 -4.75 -10.17
N PRO A 283 16.91 -5.17 -10.83
CA PRO A 283 16.84 -6.18 -11.86
C PRO A 283 16.54 -7.60 -11.37
N MET A 284 16.79 -7.92 -10.10
CA MET A 284 16.69 -9.28 -9.56
C MET A 284 15.69 -9.44 -8.41
N ASP A 285 14.93 -8.39 -8.08
CA ASP A 285 13.96 -8.42 -6.98
C ASP A 285 12.49 -8.42 -7.43
N GLY A 286 11.61 -8.84 -6.50
CA GLY A 286 10.16 -8.84 -6.63
C GLY A 286 9.50 -7.73 -5.81
N HIS A 287 8.35 -8.06 -5.17
CA HIS A 287 7.52 -7.11 -4.40
C HIS A 287 8.12 -6.69 -3.05
N ARG A 288 9.09 -7.47 -2.52
CA ARG A 288 9.66 -7.28 -1.17
C ARG A 288 10.59 -6.07 -1.08
N ILE A 289 10.13 -5.00 -0.42
CA ILE A 289 10.92 -3.79 -0.18
C ILE A 289 12.11 -3.99 0.78
N PHE A 290 12.12 -5.06 1.58
CA PHE A 290 13.22 -5.41 2.50
C PHE A 290 14.17 -6.47 1.93
N ALA A 291 14.07 -6.83 0.66
CA ALA A 291 15.14 -7.53 -0.04
C ALA A 291 16.38 -6.62 -0.08
N PRO A 292 17.61 -7.16 0.10
CA PRO A 292 18.78 -6.32 0.34
C PRO A 292 19.00 -5.23 -0.72
N ALA A 293 18.89 -5.56 -2.00
CA ALA A 293 19.10 -4.60 -3.08
C ALA A 293 17.95 -3.58 -3.15
N MET A 294 16.69 -4.01 -3.01
CA MET A 294 15.54 -3.10 -2.94
C MET A 294 15.69 -2.11 -1.76
N ALA A 295 16.05 -2.61 -0.57
CA ALA A 295 16.23 -1.76 0.60
C ALA A 295 17.33 -0.70 0.38
N GLU A 296 18.46 -1.10 -0.21
CA GLU A 296 19.54 -0.18 -0.56
C GLU A 296 19.06 0.92 -1.53
N ARG A 297 18.32 0.54 -2.59
CA ARG A 297 17.77 1.51 -3.56
C ARG A 297 16.76 2.47 -2.93
N ILE A 298 15.93 1.98 -2.01
CA ILE A 298 14.98 2.84 -1.28
C ILE A 298 15.73 3.83 -0.39
N HIS A 299 16.78 3.41 0.32
CA HIS A 299 17.65 4.31 1.07
C HIS A 299 18.32 5.37 0.19
N GLU A 300 18.82 4.99 -0.98
CA GLU A 300 19.41 5.94 -1.94
C GLU A 300 18.36 6.93 -2.44
N ALA A 301 17.17 6.45 -2.78
CA ALA A 301 16.06 7.26 -3.25
C ALA A 301 15.58 8.24 -2.17
N SER A 302 15.49 7.82 -0.90
CA SER A 302 15.18 8.70 0.24
C SER A 302 16.17 9.85 0.37
N ARG A 303 17.49 9.57 0.24
CA ARG A 303 18.53 10.62 0.27
C ARG A 303 18.46 11.54 -0.96
N ARG A 304 18.13 11.00 -2.13
CA ARG A 304 17.99 11.77 -3.37
C ARG A 304 16.77 12.69 -3.30
N LEU A 305 15.62 12.15 -2.85
CA LEU A 305 14.41 12.93 -2.61
C LEU A 305 14.67 14.10 -1.66
N ARG A 306 15.37 13.85 -0.52
CA ARG A 306 15.70 14.90 0.43
C ARG A 306 16.47 16.05 -0.21
N ARG A 307 17.52 15.74 -0.98
CA ARG A 307 18.30 16.78 -1.68
C ARG A 307 17.46 17.60 -2.67
N ARG A 308 16.52 16.96 -3.36
CA ARG A 308 15.61 17.66 -4.29
C ARG A 308 14.68 18.62 -3.54
N ILE A 309 14.10 18.17 -2.43
CA ILE A 309 13.23 19.00 -1.57
C ILE A 309 14.00 20.21 -1.03
N ASP A 310 15.23 20.03 -0.54
CA ASP A 310 16.06 21.12 -0.01
C ASP A 310 16.44 22.14 -1.11
N ALA A 311 16.72 21.68 -2.31
CA ALA A 311 17.01 22.55 -3.46
C ALA A 311 15.79 23.40 -3.87
N ASP A 312 14.60 22.84 -3.85
CA ASP A 312 13.36 23.54 -4.17
C ASP A 312 13.00 24.57 -3.08
N ALA A 313 13.18 24.23 -1.81
CA ALA A 313 12.98 25.16 -0.70
C ALA A 313 13.92 26.38 -0.79
N SER A 314 15.18 26.15 -1.19
CA SER A 314 16.17 27.21 -1.38
C SER A 314 15.82 28.16 -2.53
N ARG A 315 15.23 27.63 -3.61
CA ARG A 315 14.76 28.43 -4.76
C ARG A 315 13.56 29.31 -4.40
N LEU A 316 12.61 28.77 -3.62
CA LEU A 316 11.43 29.51 -3.17
C LEU A 316 11.76 30.59 -2.13
N GLY A 317 12.74 30.36 -1.25
CA GLY A 317 13.21 31.31 -0.25
C GLY A 317 14.11 32.42 -0.81
N SER A 318 14.60 32.30 -2.05
CA SER A 318 15.43 33.29 -2.74
C SER A 318 14.66 34.11 -3.79
N ALA A 319 13.36 33.93 -3.93
CA ALA A 319 12.52 34.78 -4.77
C ALA A 319 12.29 36.13 -4.03
N PRO A 320 12.57 37.29 -4.67
CA PRO A 320 12.51 38.64 -4.06
C PRO A 320 11.08 39.06 -3.71
#